data_5bb00f085a3e07d5dcca5e110d6f60b2
#
_entry.id   5bb00f085a3e07d5dcca5e110d6f60b2
#
_cell.length_a   1.000
_cell.length_b   1.000
_cell.length_c   1.000
_cell.angle_alpha   90.00
_cell.angle_beta   90.00
_cell.angle_gamma   90.00
#
_symmetry.space_group_name_H-M   'P 1'
#
loop_
_entity.id
_entity.type
_entity.pdbx_description
1 polymer ?
#
loop_
_entity_poly.entity_id
_entity_poly.type
_entity_poly.pdbx_seq_one_letter_code
_entity_poly.pdbx_strand_id
1 'polypeptide(L)'
;MTEPGARPAAYPGNSETPGKVGPVEDGGTPRHAPVGVLYLVVSGAPAPEGMPALVAACQAAGWRVAVFSTPAGTRFVDLTELEHLTGEPVRSEYRMPGTGTPAPPADAVLACPLTFNSVNKFAHGHADNFAMGLLCEMVGYGVPVVVVPHCKPQLASHPAFGASLQTLRGMGVRVLFDPDAPYERRLPSWSEVVDALPVRAGAG
;
A
#
# COMPACT_ATOMS: atom_id res chain seq x y z
N MET A 1 14.07 -20.37 21.15
CA MET A 1 14.75 -19.99 19.90
C MET A 1 13.78 -20.33 18.78
N THR A 2 13.05 -19.33 18.32
CA THR A 2 12.06 -19.44 17.23
C THR A 2 12.77 -19.01 15.94
N GLU A 3 12.80 -19.90 14.95
CA GLU A 3 13.38 -19.60 13.64
C GLU A 3 12.62 -18.44 12.96
N PRO A 4 13.30 -17.55 12.19
CA PRO A 4 12.63 -16.49 11.45
C PRO A 4 11.76 -17.13 10.35
N GLY A 5 10.46 -16.77 10.36
CA GLY A 5 9.44 -17.30 9.49
C GLY A 5 9.79 -17.21 8.00
N ALA A 6 9.57 -18.30 7.29
CA ALA A 6 9.73 -18.42 5.86
C ALA A 6 8.85 -17.37 5.13
N ARG A 7 9.41 -16.74 4.09
CA ARG A 7 8.67 -15.83 3.20
C ARG A 7 7.43 -16.54 2.64
N PRO A 8 6.27 -15.86 2.56
CA PRO A 8 5.11 -16.45 1.95
C PRO A 8 5.41 -16.80 0.48
N ALA A 9 5.12 -18.05 0.12
CA ALA A 9 5.16 -18.50 -1.27
C ALA A 9 4.08 -17.74 -2.06
N ALA A 10 4.39 -17.44 -3.33
CA ALA A 10 3.41 -16.89 -4.25
C ALA A 10 2.12 -17.75 -4.24
N TYR A 11 0.97 -17.10 -4.31
CA TYR A 11 -0.32 -17.78 -4.46
C TYR A 11 -0.23 -18.85 -5.55
N PRO A 12 -0.65 -20.11 -5.32
CA PRO A 12 -0.55 -21.18 -6.31
C PRO A 12 -1.46 -20.87 -7.50
N GLY A 13 -0.89 -20.46 -8.59
CA GLY A 13 -1.55 -20.33 -9.88
C GLY A 13 -0.75 -21.09 -10.91
N ASN A 14 -1.42 -22.00 -11.63
CA ASN A 14 -0.95 -22.93 -12.64
C ASN A 14 0.30 -22.49 -13.43
N SER A 15 1.25 -23.40 -13.52
CA SER A 15 2.42 -23.34 -14.39
C SER A 15 2.00 -23.55 -15.85
N GLU A 16 1.85 -22.47 -16.62
CA GLU A 16 1.96 -22.51 -18.07
C GLU A 16 3.08 -21.56 -18.52
N THR A 17 4.01 -22.09 -19.28
CA THR A 17 5.22 -21.43 -19.78
C THR A 17 4.83 -20.39 -20.82
N PRO A 18 5.14 -19.09 -20.67
CA PRO A 18 4.90 -18.11 -21.73
C PRO A 18 5.97 -18.26 -22.83
N GLY A 19 5.52 -18.23 -24.08
CA GLY A 19 6.36 -18.20 -25.26
C GLY A 19 7.33 -17.01 -25.27
N LYS A 20 8.55 -17.25 -25.76
CA LYS A 20 9.60 -16.25 -25.95
C LYS A 20 9.12 -15.10 -26.83
N VAL A 21 8.98 -13.92 -26.22
CA VAL A 21 8.97 -12.64 -26.95
C VAL A 21 10.37 -12.07 -26.86
N GLY A 22 10.97 -11.76 -28.00
CA GLY A 22 12.31 -11.20 -28.10
C GLY A 22 12.41 -9.79 -27.47
N PRO A 23 13.64 -9.32 -27.14
CA PRO A 23 13.84 -8.06 -26.46
C PRO A 23 13.49 -6.88 -27.36
N VAL A 24 12.60 -6.02 -26.89
CA VAL A 24 12.44 -4.65 -27.39
C VAL A 24 13.50 -3.82 -26.68
N GLU A 25 14.50 -3.35 -27.41
CA GLU A 25 15.49 -2.40 -26.91
C GLU A 25 14.84 -1.03 -26.75
N ASP A 26 14.49 -0.70 -25.52
CA ASP A 26 14.08 0.65 -25.14
C ASP A 26 15.28 1.33 -24.47
N GLY A 27 15.76 2.43 -25.09
CA GLY A 27 16.95 3.20 -24.67
C GLY A 27 16.70 3.98 -23.37
N GLY A 28 16.52 3.29 -22.27
CA GLY A 28 16.28 3.85 -20.94
C GLY A 28 17.51 3.76 -20.05
N THR A 29 17.84 4.87 -19.39
CA THR A 29 18.79 5.02 -18.28
C THR A 29 18.87 3.77 -17.40
N PRO A 30 20.06 3.32 -16.93
CA PRO A 30 20.19 2.13 -16.11
C PRO A 30 19.35 2.27 -14.84
N ARG A 31 18.21 1.59 -14.81
CA ARG A 31 17.37 1.51 -13.60
C ARG A 31 18.12 0.61 -12.62
N HIS A 32 18.60 1.17 -11.53
CA HIS A 32 19.01 0.38 -10.38
C HIS A 32 17.90 -0.64 -10.08
N ALA A 33 18.29 -1.87 -9.70
CA ALA A 33 17.32 -2.88 -9.29
C ALA A 33 16.40 -2.26 -8.20
N PRO A 34 15.07 -2.46 -8.26
CA PRO A 34 14.15 -1.85 -7.31
C PRO A 34 14.49 -2.29 -5.89
N VAL A 35 14.37 -1.36 -4.93
CA VAL A 35 14.59 -1.61 -3.51
C VAL A 35 13.65 -2.72 -3.01
N GLY A 36 12.45 -2.79 -3.56
CA GLY A 36 11.45 -3.81 -3.25
C GLY A 36 10.10 -3.48 -3.90
N VAL A 37 9.11 -4.29 -3.60
CA VAL A 37 7.72 -4.10 -4.02
C VAL A 37 6.95 -3.44 -2.89
N LEU A 38 6.38 -2.26 -3.18
CA LEU A 38 5.50 -1.52 -2.29
C LEU A 38 4.04 -1.71 -2.72
N TYR A 39 3.20 -2.22 -1.82
CA TYR A 39 1.77 -2.17 -2.01
C TYR A 39 1.24 -0.84 -1.50
N LEU A 40 0.68 -0.03 -2.39
CA LEU A 40 0.02 1.21 -2.05
C LEU A 40 -1.49 0.98 -1.96
N VAL A 41 -2.04 1.03 -0.76
CA VAL A 41 -3.49 0.87 -0.51
C VAL A 41 -4.13 2.23 -0.38
N VAL A 42 -5.10 2.54 -1.26
CA VAL A 42 -5.80 3.83 -1.32
C VAL A 42 -7.24 3.67 -0.87
N SER A 43 -7.73 4.57 -0.03
CA SER A 43 -9.14 4.61 0.36
C SER A 43 -9.81 5.94 -0.01
N GLY A 44 -11.13 6.05 0.21
CA GLY A 44 -11.96 7.17 -0.24
C GLY A 44 -11.75 8.48 0.55
N ALA A 45 -10.54 9.01 0.52
CA ALA A 45 -10.22 10.33 1.08
C ALA A 45 -9.39 11.14 0.06
N PRO A 46 -9.57 12.47 0.01
CA PRO A 46 -8.80 13.32 -0.88
C PRO A 46 -7.32 13.37 -0.47
N ALA A 47 -6.43 13.43 -1.45
CA ALA A 47 -5.02 13.71 -1.29
C ALA A 47 -4.70 15.01 -2.05
N PRO A 48 -4.42 16.14 -1.38
CA PRO A 48 -4.28 17.45 -2.02
C PRO A 48 -3.20 17.50 -3.11
N GLU A 49 -2.08 16.83 -2.90
CA GLU A 49 -1.00 16.74 -3.89
C GLU A 49 -1.22 15.66 -4.95
N GLY A 50 -2.30 14.88 -4.81
CA GLY A 50 -2.64 13.79 -5.70
C GLY A 50 -1.84 12.51 -5.48
N MET A 51 -2.45 11.37 -5.82
CA MET A 51 -1.82 10.07 -5.70
C MET A 51 -0.68 9.84 -6.71
N PRO A 52 -0.73 10.41 -7.94
CA PRO A 52 0.38 10.32 -8.88
C PRO A 52 1.70 10.84 -8.32
N ALA A 53 1.67 11.97 -7.57
CA ALA A 53 2.86 12.53 -6.94
C ALA A 53 3.44 11.60 -5.85
N LEU A 54 2.59 10.95 -5.05
CA LEU A 54 3.04 9.95 -4.07
C LEU A 54 3.66 8.73 -4.76
N VAL A 55 3.04 8.21 -5.82
CA VAL A 55 3.59 7.10 -6.61
C VAL A 55 4.96 7.48 -7.15
N ALA A 56 5.10 8.66 -7.76
CA ALA A 56 6.38 9.14 -8.28
C ALA A 56 7.44 9.27 -7.19
N ALA A 57 7.09 9.77 -6.00
CA ALA A 57 8.00 9.87 -4.86
C ALA A 57 8.48 8.49 -4.38
N CYS A 58 7.57 7.51 -4.28
CA CYS A 58 7.92 6.12 -3.94
C CYS A 58 8.84 5.49 -5.00
N GLN A 59 8.56 5.72 -6.29
CA GLN A 59 9.39 5.23 -7.39
C GLN A 59 10.78 5.89 -7.39
N ALA A 60 10.87 7.19 -7.11
CA ALA A 60 12.14 7.91 -6.97
C ALA A 60 12.98 7.35 -5.81
N ALA A 61 12.34 6.86 -4.74
CA ALA A 61 12.99 6.15 -3.65
C ALA A 61 13.35 4.67 -3.99
N GLY A 62 13.12 4.24 -5.23
CA GLY A 62 13.47 2.92 -5.73
C GLY A 62 12.41 1.83 -5.54
N TRP A 63 11.19 2.16 -5.11
CA TRP A 63 10.12 1.17 -4.96
C TRP A 63 9.44 0.84 -6.29
N ARG A 64 9.19 -0.45 -6.55
CA ARG A 64 8.18 -0.88 -7.52
C ARG A 64 6.81 -0.80 -6.85
N VAL A 65 5.93 0.06 -7.34
CA VAL A 65 4.63 0.32 -6.72
C VAL A 65 3.54 -0.50 -7.39
N ALA A 66 2.75 -1.22 -6.59
CA ALA A 66 1.50 -1.86 -7.01
C ALA A 66 0.34 -1.23 -6.23
N VAL A 67 -0.68 -0.72 -6.93
CA VAL A 67 -1.78 0.03 -6.31
C VAL A 67 -2.99 -0.85 -6.08
N PHE A 68 -3.52 -0.75 -4.86
CA PHE A 68 -4.75 -1.40 -4.42
C PHE A 68 -5.72 -0.34 -3.91
N SER A 69 -6.98 -0.41 -4.31
CA SER A 69 -7.96 0.58 -3.91
C SER A 69 -9.15 -0.07 -3.22
N THR A 70 -9.68 0.61 -2.19
CA THR A 70 -11.02 0.24 -1.72
C THR A 70 -12.07 0.60 -2.78
N PRO A 71 -13.26 -0.01 -2.78
CA PRO A 71 -14.33 0.37 -3.72
C PRO A 71 -14.69 1.86 -3.66
N ALA A 72 -14.60 2.50 -2.49
CA ALA A 72 -14.79 3.94 -2.36
C ALA A 72 -13.57 4.72 -2.89
N GLY A 73 -12.36 4.20 -2.74
CA GLY A 73 -11.12 4.84 -3.17
C GLY A 73 -11.05 5.05 -4.68
N THR A 74 -11.61 4.14 -5.47
CA THR A 74 -11.63 4.25 -6.94
C THR A 74 -12.27 5.55 -7.47
N ARG A 75 -13.07 6.23 -6.63
CA ARG A 75 -13.71 7.50 -6.99
C ARG A 75 -12.84 8.73 -6.68
N PHE A 76 -11.71 8.54 -6.02
CA PHE A 76 -10.82 9.62 -5.57
C PHE A 76 -9.49 9.67 -6.32
N VAL A 77 -9.27 8.72 -7.23
CA VAL A 77 -8.03 8.61 -8.00
C VAL A 77 -8.33 8.35 -9.47
N ASP A 78 -7.47 8.83 -10.34
CA ASP A 78 -7.48 8.43 -11.74
C ASP A 78 -6.75 7.08 -11.88
N LEU A 79 -7.54 6.02 -12.08
CA LEU A 79 -7.01 4.66 -12.18
C LEU A 79 -6.08 4.51 -13.39
N THR A 80 -6.46 5.12 -14.53
CA THR A 80 -5.70 5.03 -15.79
C THR A 80 -4.34 5.69 -15.64
N GLU A 81 -4.28 6.85 -14.98
CA GLU A 81 -3.02 7.54 -14.72
C GLU A 81 -2.12 6.71 -13.79
N LEU A 82 -2.67 6.13 -12.73
CA LEU A 82 -1.90 5.29 -11.81
C LEU A 82 -1.39 4.00 -12.49
N GLU A 83 -2.19 3.37 -13.33
CA GLU A 83 -1.79 2.21 -14.13
C GLU A 83 -0.66 2.55 -15.10
N HIS A 84 -0.75 3.71 -15.74
CA HIS A 84 0.31 4.20 -16.64
C HIS A 84 1.62 4.47 -15.89
N LEU A 85 1.55 5.11 -14.74
CA LEU A 85 2.73 5.43 -13.92
C LEU A 85 3.42 4.19 -13.35
N THR A 86 2.64 3.22 -12.90
CA THR A 86 3.18 2.02 -12.23
C THR A 86 3.54 0.90 -13.20
N GLY A 87 2.94 0.89 -14.39
CA GLY A 87 3.00 -0.24 -15.33
C GLY A 87 2.23 -1.47 -14.81
N GLU A 88 1.41 -1.31 -13.78
CA GLU A 88 0.66 -2.38 -13.13
C GLU A 88 -0.83 -2.00 -13.05
N PRO A 89 -1.77 -2.96 -13.19
CA PRO A 89 -3.19 -2.66 -13.05
C PRO A 89 -3.51 -2.24 -11.60
N VAL A 90 -4.38 -1.25 -11.43
CA VAL A 90 -4.95 -0.92 -10.12
C VAL A 90 -5.98 -1.98 -9.74
N ARG A 91 -5.82 -2.59 -8.58
CA ARG A 91 -6.66 -3.70 -8.10
C ARG A 91 -7.61 -3.21 -7.01
N SER A 92 -8.92 -3.36 -7.24
CA SER A 92 -9.96 -2.99 -6.25
C SER A 92 -10.81 -4.18 -5.80
N GLU A 93 -10.69 -5.32 -6.48
CA GLU A 93 -11.48 -6.52 -6.22
C GLU A 93 -10.63 -7.79 -6.27
N TYR A 94 -11.17 -8.85 -5.67
CA TYR A 94 -10.56 -10.17 -5.78
C TYR A 94 -10.57 -10.64 -7.24
N ARG A 95 -9.45 -11.22 -7.66
CA ARG A 95 -9.38 -11.88 -8.97
C ARG A 95 -10.36 -13.04 -9.06
N MET A 96 -10.99 -13.17 -10.21
CA MET A 96 -11.70 -14.41 -10.53
C MET A 96 -10.69 -15.56 -10.65
N PRO A 97 -10.99 -16.76 -10.12
CA PRO A 97 -10.13 -17.93 -10.27
C PRO A 97 -9.72 -18.15 -11.74
N GLY A 98 -8.43 -18.39 -11.96
CA GLY A 98 -7.90 -18.64 -13.30
C GLY A 98 -7.71 -17.41 -14.19
N THR A 99 -7.92 -16.17 -13.69
CA THR A 99 -7.77 -14.94 -14.47
C THR A 99 -6.65 -14.03 -13.97
N GLY A 100 -6.06 -13.24 -14.88
CA GLY A 100 -5.08 -12.19 -14.59
C GLY A 100 -3.77 -12.69 -13.94
N THR A 101 -2.82 -11.80 -13.74
CA THR A 101 -1.53 -12.09 -13.12
C THR A 101 -1.56 -11.69 -11.63
N PRO A 102 -1.05 -12.54 -10.71
CA PRO A 102 -0.86 -12.16 -9.31
C PRO A 102 0.03 -10.92 -9.18
N ALA A 103 -0.22 -10.10 -8.15
CA ALA A 103 0.76 -9.09 -7.79
C ALA A 103 2.04 -9.78 -7.26
N PRO A 104 3.23 -9.22 -7.54
CA PRO A 104 4.47 -9.73 -6.96
C PRO A 104 4.40 -9.63 -5.42
N PRO A 105 5.08 -10.50 -4.65
CA PRO A 105 5.09 -10.42 -3.19
C PRO A 105 5.54 -9.04 -2.69
N ALA A 106 4.83 -8.49 -1.68
CA ALA A 106 5.16 -7.21 -1.10
C ALA A 106 6.38 -7.29 -0.17
N ASP A 107 7.25 -6.28 -0.23
CA ASP A 107 8.30 -6.04 0.76
C ASP A 107 7.84 -5.03 1.82
N ALA A 108 6.87 -4.17 1.50
CA ALA A 108 6.22 -3.23 2.41
C ALA A 108 4.81 -2.86 1.93
N VAL A 109 4.01 -2.33 2.83
CA VAL A 109 2.68 -1.78 2.53
C VAL A 109 2.59 -0.34 3.02
N LEU A 110 2.06 0.54 2.18
CA LEU A 110 1.68 1.91 2.51
C LEU A 110 0.17 2.06 2.32
N ALA A 111 -0.57 2.28 3.39
CA ALA A 111 -2.00 2.59 3.32
C ALA A 111 -2.20 4.11 3.45
N CYS A 112 -2.33 4.80 2.32
CA CYS A 112 -2.36 6.26 2.24
C CYS A 112 -3.21 6.76 1.05
N PRO A 113 -4.16 7.67 1.27
CA PRO A 113 -4.73 8.03 2.56
C PRO A 113 -5.65 6.91 3.08
N LEU A 114 -5.74 6.74 4.39
CA LEU A 114 -6.64 5.78 5.00
C LEU A 114 -7.78 6.49 5.77
N THR A 115 -9.03 6.28 5.34
CA THR A 115 -10.21 6.92 5.95
C THR A 115 -10.48 6.42 7.37
N PHE A 116 -11.26 7.20 8.16
CA PHE A 116 -11.78 6.78 9.45
C PHE A 116 -12.39 5.36 9.42
N ASN A 117 -13.25 5.09 8.43
CA ASN A 117 -13.88 3.79 8.28
C ASN A 117 -12.86 2.67 8.04
N SER A 118 -11.89 2.91 7.15
CA SER A 118 -10.86 1.93 6.82
C SER A 118 -9.89 1.69 8.00
N VAL A 119 -9.54 2.73 8.76
CA VAL A 119 -8.75 2.61 10.00
C VAL A 119 -9.45 1.69 11.00
N ASN A 120 -10.74 1.95 11.28
CA ASN A 120 -11.50 1.13 12.22
C ASN A 120 -11.66 -0.31 11.73
N LYS A 121 -11.95 -0.51 10.45
CA LYS A 121 -12.04 -1.86 9.86
C LYS A 121 -10.72 -2.62 9.98
N PHE A 122 -9.62 -2.00 9.61
CA PHE A 122 -8.31 -2.64 9.66
C PHE A 122 -7.92 -3.01 11.10
N ALA A 123 -8.11 -2.10 12.06
CA ALA A 123 -7.82 -2.35 13.47
C ALA A 123 -8.60 -3.52 14.07
N HIS A 124 -9.81 -3.77 13.57
CA HIS A 124 -10.69 -4.82 14.06
C HIS A 124 -10.77 -6.06 13.14
N GLY A 125 -9.94 -6.14 12.10
CA GLY A 125 -9.89 -7.29 11.21
C GLY A 125 -11.11 -7.44 10.30
N HIS A 126 -11.82 -6.35 9.99
CA HIS A 126 -12.96 -6.39 9.06
C HIS A 126 -12.48 -6.38 7.61
N ALA A 127 -12.43 -7.56 7.01
CA ALA A 127 -11.97 -7.82 5.64
C ALA A 127 -13.16 -7.88 4.65
N ASP A 128 -14.01 -6.86 4.65
CA ASP A 128 -15.25 -6.79 3.87
C ASP A 128 -15.05 -6.38 2.40
N ASN A 129 -13.84 -6.07 2.01
CA ASN A 129 -13.43 -5.84 0.63
C ASN A 129 -11.95 -6.21 0.44
N PHE A 130 -11.53 -6.32 -0.83
CA PHE A 130 -10.20 -6.79 -1.18
C PHE A 130 -9.07 -6.02 -0.49
N ALA A 131 -9.11 -4.69 -0.51
CA ALA A 131 -8.05 -3.86 0.08
C ALA A 131 -7.94 -4.03 1.60
N MET A 132 -9.07 -4.20 2.30
CA MET A 132 -9.06 -4.47 3.75
C MET A 132 -8.57 -5.87 4.06
N GLY A 133 -8.98 -6.89 3.29
CA GLY A 133 -8.45 -8.25 3.39
C GLY A 133 -6.95 -8.28 3.20
N LEU A 134 -6.45 -7.60 2.16
CA LEU A 134 -5.02 -7.46 1.88
C LEU A 134 -4.25 -6.86 3.07
N LEU A 135 -4.73 -5.77 3.67
CA LEU A 135 -4.07 -5.17 4.84
C LEU A 135 -3.99 -6.14 6.02
N CYS A 136 -5.08 -6.87 6.30
CA CYS A 136 -5.10 -7.87 7.36
C CYS A 136 -4.12 -9.01 7.09
N GLU A 137 -4.06 -9.51 5.86
CA GLU A 137 -3.13 -10.55 5.44
C GLU A 137 -1.67 -10.11 5.57
N MET A 138 -1.34 -8.87 5.16
CA MET A 138 0.04 -8.37 5.21
C MET A 138 0.58 -8.29 6.63
N VAL A 139 -0.23 -7.87 7.61
CA VAL A 139 0.13 -7.94 9.03
C VAL A 139 0.34 -9.39 9.47
N GLY A 140 -0.54 -10.31 9.06
CA GLY A 140 -0.40 -11.73 9.37
C GLY A 140 0.88 -12.36 8.80
N TYR A 141 1.35 -11.88 7.65
CA TYR A 141 2.63 -12.28 7.05
C TYR A 141 3.86 -11.59 7.67
N GLY A 142 3.68 -10.64 8.57
CA GLY A 142 4.78 -9.86 9.14
C GLY A 142 5.39 -8.84 8.16
N VAL A 143 4.70 -8.51 7.08
CA VAL A 143 5.13 -7.46 6.14
C VAL A 143 5.02 -6.10 6.84
N PRO A 144 6.04 -5.23 6.80
CA PRO A 144 5.97 -3.90 7.38
C PRO A 144 4.82 -3.08 6.77
N VAL A 145 3.96 -2.52 7.62
CA VAL A 145 2.83 -1.69 7.20
C VAL A 145 2.95 -0.28 7.77
N VAL A 146 2.85 0.71 6.89
CA VAL A 146 2.74 2.14 7.23
C VAL A 146 1.34 2.62 6.90
N VAL A 147 0.70 3.32 7.82
CA VAL A 147 -0.65 3.85 7.66
C VAL A 147 -0.64 5.36 7.82
N VAL A 148 -1.26 6.06 6.89
CA VAL A 148 -1.45 7.52 6.90
C VAL A 148 -2.95 7.82 6.98
N PRO A 149 -3.52 7.93 8.18
CA PRO A 149 -4.92 8.25 8.35
C PRO A 149 -5.24 9.66 7.89
N HIS A 150 -6.35 9.83 7.15
CA HIS A 150 -6.87 11.13 6.78
C HIS A 150 -8.39 11.17 6.89
N CYS A 151 -8.89 11.98 7.84
CA CYS A 151 -10.32 12.16 8.08
C CYS A 151 -10.59 13.52 8.73
N LYS A 152 -11.85 13.97 8.65
CA LYS A 152 -12.30 15.23 9.28
C LYS A 152 -12.04 15.23 10.79
N PRO A 153 -11.80 16.41 11.40
CA PRO A 153 -11.53 16.55 12.84
C PRO A 153 -12.57 15.87 13.72
N GLN A 154 -13.85 15.97 13.35
CA GLN A 154 -14.96 15.38 14.10
C GLN A 154 -14.93 13.84 14.13
N LEU A 155 -14.41 13.21 13.07
CA LEU A 155 -14.18 11.77 13.03
C LEU A 155 -12.90 11.40 13.79
N ALA A 156 -11.86 12.21 13.68
CA ALA A 156 -10.61 11.98 14.39
C ALA A 156 -10.76 12.08 15.92
N SER A 157 -11.71 12.91 16.41
CA SER A 157 -12.01 13.01 17.84
C SER A 157 -12.93 11.90 18.38
N HIS A 158 -13.47 11.04 17.52
CA HIS A 158 -14.30 9.92 17.97
C HIS A 158 -13.47 8.89 18.75
N PRO A 159 -13.91 8.43 19.94
CA PRO A 159 -13.13 7.51 20.77
C PRO A 159 -12.66 6.23 20.05
N ALA A 160 -13.49 5.67 19.18
CA ALA A 160 -13.15 4.49 18.39
C ALA A 160 -11.92 4.71 17.50
N PHE A 161 -11.72 5.94 16.97
CA PHE A 161 -10.57 6.22 16.12
C PHE A 161 -9.26 6.15 16.89
N GLY A 162 -9.19 6.80 18.05
CA GLY A 162 -8.03 6.74 18.94
C GLY A 162 -7.70 5.30 19.37
N ALA A 163 -8.74 4.55 19.78
CA ALA A 163 -8.59 3.14 20.13
C ALA A 163 -8.07 2.30 18.97
N SER A 164 -8.60 2.51 17.76
CA SER A 164 -8.14 1.81 16.55
C SER A 164 -6.69 2.13 16.21
N LEU A 165 -6.25 3.39 16.34
CA LEU A 165 -4.84 3.75 16.13
C LEU A 165 -3.91 3.05 17.13
N GLN A 166 -4.34 2.94 18.41
CA GLN A 166 -3.59 2.21 19.43
C GLN A 166 -3.51 0.72 19.09
N THR A 167 -4.63 0.12 18.66
CA THR A 167 -4.67 -1.29 18.23
C THR A 167 -3.71 -1.55 17.08
N LEU A 168 -3.72 -0.70 16.04
CA LEU A 168 -2.80 -0.82 14.91
C LEU A 168 -1.33 -0.71 15.35
N ARG A 169 -0.99 0.25 16.21
CA ARG A 169 0.37 0.36 16.77
C ARG A 169 0.76 -0.89 17.56
N GLY A 170 -0.16 -1.46 18.33
CA GLY A 170 0.03 -2.73 19.07
C GLY A 170 0.29 -3.93 18.15
N MET A 171 -0.18 -3.90 16.92
CA MET A 171 0.10 -4.91 15.88
C MET A 171 1.45 -4.68 15.17
N GLY A 172 2.21 -3.65 15.53
CA GLY A 172 3.47 -3.28 14.86
C GLY A 172 3.27 -2.40 13.61
N VAL A 173 2.06 -1.91 13.34
CA VAL A 173 1.80 -0.99 12.24
C VAL A 173 2.33 0.40 12.58
N ARG A 174 3.12 0.99 11.69
CA ARG A 174 3.59 2.38 11.81
C ARG A 174 2.46 3.33 11.40
N VAL A 175 1.99 4.14 12.33
CA VAL A 175 0.88 5.09 12.11
C VAL A 175 1.42 6.51 12.07
N LEU A 176 1.30 7.16 10.92
CA LEU A 176 1.64 8.57 10.71
C LEU A 176 0.37 9.41 10.90
N PHE A 177 0.12 9.83 12.11
CA PHE A 177 -1.00 10.69 12.47
C PHE A 177 -0.67 11.53 13.69
N ASP A 178 -0.74 12.84 13.51
CA ASP A 178 -0.64 13.84 14.58
C ASP A 178 -2.05 14.37 14.91
N PRO A 179 -2.60 14.06 16.09
CA PRO A 179 -3.92 14.52 16.51
C PRO A 179 -3.98 16.04 16.71
N ASP A 180 -2.84 16.67 17.03
CA ASP A 180 -2.74 18.09 17.36
C ASP A 180 -2.48 18.96 16.12
N ALA A 181 -2.13 18.35 14.99
CA ALA A 181 -1.94 19.06 13.75
C ALA A 181 -3.27 19.65 13.23
N PRO A 182 -3.26 20.88 12.66
CA PRO A 182 -4.39 21.42 11.92
C PRO A 182 -4.81 20.46 10.79
N TYR A 183 -6.11 20.41 10.49
CA TYR A 183 -6.65 19.46 9.51
C TYR A 183 -5.90 19.50 8.16
N GLU A 184 -5.55 20.69 7.70
CA GLU A 184 -4.86 20.93 6.43
C GLU A 184 -3.42 20.37 6.42
N ARG A 185 -2.85 20.10 7.59
CA ARG A 185 -1.49 19.53 7.76
C ARG A 185 -1.49 18.15 8.40
N ARG A 186 -2.65 17.50 8.55
CA ARG A 186 -2.74 16.12 9.06
C ARG A 186 -2.29 15.07 8.08
N LEU A 187 -2.32 15.39 6.79
CA LEU A 187 -1.67 14.56 5.79
C LEU A 187 -0.21 15.01 5.70
N PRO A 188 0.75 14.16 6.05
CA PRO A 188 2.16 14.48 5.93
C PRO A 188 2.55 14.75 4.47
N SER A 189 3.64 15.47 4.24
CA SER A 189 4.23 15.61 2.91
C SER A 189 4.65 14.24 2.37
N TRP A 190 4.69 14.10 1.05
CA TRP A 190 5.07 12.82 0.44
C TRP A 190 6.51 12.41 0.78
N SER A 191 7.42 13.36 1.03
CA SER A 191 8.75 13.04 1.54
C SER A 191 8.70 12.40 2.93
N GLU A 192 7.93 12.96 3.87
CA GLU A 192 7.77 12.37 5.21
C GLU A 192 7.12 10.98 5.16
N VAL A 193 6.18 10.77 4.24
CA VAL A 193 5.55 9.46 4.02
C VAL A 193 6.56 8.46 3.49
N VAL A 194 7.38 8.84 2.50
CA VAL A 194 8.41 7.97 1.92
C VAL A 194 9.51 7.66 2.94
N ASP A 195 9.96 8.64 3.74
CA ASP A 195 10.96 8.46 4.79
C ASP A 195 10.47 7.53 5.92
N ALA A 196 9.16 7.35 6.03
CA ALA A 196 8.57 6.42 6.99
C ALA A 196 8.57 4.97 6.51
N LEU A 197 8.80 4.72 5.23
CA LEU A 197 8.88 3.36 4.70
C LEU A 197 10.12 2.63 5.25
N PRO A 198 10.10 1.30 5.33
CA PRO A 198 11.26 0.56 5.80
C PRO A 198 12.44 0.75 4.85
N VAL A 199 13.61 1.05 5.44
CA VAL A 199 14.88 0.98 4.71
C VAL A 199 15.23 -0.50 4.56
N ARG A 200 15.37 -0.98 3.33
CA ARG A 200 15.88 -2.32 3.12
C ARG A 200 17.34 -2.37 3.55
N ALA A 201 17.64 -3.18 4.56
CA ALA A 201 19.03 -3.53 4.84
C ALA A 201 19.61 -4.12 3.55
N GLY A 202 20.64 -3.48 3.01
CA GLY A 202 21.28 -3.91 1.77
C GLY A 202 21.57 -5.41 1.85
N ALA A 203 21.28 -6.13 0.76
CA ALA A 203 21.75 -7.48 0.58
C ALA A 203 23.29 -7.40 0.59
N GLY A 204 23.89 -7.73 1.75
CA GLY A 204 25.32 -7.95 1.87
C GLY A 204 25.71 -9.27 1.21
#